data_68da4989a182172ca446fb1e9355ec16
#
_entry.id   68da4989a182172ca446fb1e9355ec16
#
_cell.length_a   1.000
_cell.length_b   1.000
_cell.length_c   1.000
_cell.angle_alpha   90.00
_cell.angle_beta   90.00
_cell.angle_gamma   90.00
#
_symmetry.space_group_name_H-M   'P 1'
#
loop_
_entity.id
_entity.type
_entity.pdbx_description
1 polymer ?
#
loop_
_entity_poly.entity_id
_entity_poly.type
_entity_poly.pdbx_seq_one_letter_code
_entity_poly.pdbx_strand_id
1 'polypeptide(L)'
;DMKMTTEEAFVKVLQMHGIEHAFGIIGSAMMPVSDLFPKAGIRFWDCAHETNAGMMADGFSRATGTMSMAIGQNGPGVTGFITAMKTAYWNHTPLLMVTPQAANKTIGQGGFQEVDQMAMFEEMVCYQEEVRDPSRIPEVLNRVIEKAWRGCAPAQINIPRDFWTQVIDVDLPRIVRFERPAGGPAAIAQAARLLSEAKFPVILNGAGVVIGNAIQESMALAEKLDAPVCCGYQHNDAFPGSHRLSVGPLGYNGSKAAMELISKADVVLALGTRLNPFSTLPGYGIDYWPKDAAIIQVDINADRIGLTKKVTVGICGDAKQVAQQILQQLAPAAGDASREERKALVHQTRSAWLQQLSSMDHEDDDPGTEWNVGARQREPDRMSPRQVWRAIQAVLPKEAIISTDIGNNCAIGNAYPSFEQGRKYLAPGMFGPCGYGFPSIVGAKIGCPDVPVVGFAGDGAFGISMNEMTSIGREGWPAITMVIFRNYQWGAEKRNTTLWYDNNFVGTELNPNLSYAKVADGCGLKGVTVDTPAALTEALAKAIEDQAKGITTFVEVVLNQELGEPFRRDAMKKPVAVAGIDRADMRTQRR
;
A
#
# COMPACT_ATOMS: atom_id res chain seq x y z
N ASP A 1 -4.03 27.63 33.32
CA ASP A 1 -2.71 28.00 32.80
C ASP A 1 -1.62 27.28 33.58
N MET A 2 -0.83 26.48 32.90
CA MET A 2 0.24 25.69 33.47
C MET A 2 1.55 26.02 32.76
N LYS A 3 2.62 26.24 33.53
CA LYS A 3 3.96 26.45 32.98
C LYS A 3 4.61 25.10 32.68
N MET A 4 5.14 24.95 31.49
CA MET A 4 5.95 23.79 31.11
C MET A 4 6.89 24.16 29.96
N THR A 5 7.86 23.29 29.68
CA THR A 5 8.74 23.49 28.54
C THR A 5 7.99 23.21 27.24
N THR A 6 8.48 23.77 26.14
CA THR A 6 7.90 23.55 24.80
C THR A 6 7.87 22.07 24.44
N GLU A 7 8.92 21.29 24.74
CA GLU A 7 8.96 19.86 24.49
C GLU A 7 7.98 19.08 25.37
N GLU A 8 7.78 19.49 26.64
CA GLU A 8 6.76 18.88 27.50
C GLU A 8 5.36 19.14 26.95
N ALA A 9 5.08 20.35 26.50
CA ALA A 9 3.81 20.70 25.87
C ALA A 9 3.57 19.88 24.58
N PHE A 10 4.60 19.73 23.76
CA PHE A 10 4.55 18.90 22.54
C PHE A 10 4.16 17.46 22.87
N VAL A 11 4.85 16.85 23.83
CA VAL A 11 4.59 15.46 24.22
C VAL A 11 3.21 15.29 24.85
N LYS A 12 2.74 16.27 25.62
CA LYS A 12 1.38 16.26 26.19
C LYS A 12 0.31 16.18 25.09
N VAL A 13 0.46 16.95 24.02
CA VAL A 13 -0.48 16.90 22.89
C VAL A 13 -0.42 15.55 22.18
N LEU A 14 0.77 14.97 22.01
CA LEU A 14 0.90 13.60 21.47
C LEU A 14 0.12 12.59 22.30
N GLN A 15 0.28 12.64 23.64
CA GLN A 15 -0.44 11.75 24.57
C GLN A 15 -1.96 11.92 24.45
N MET A 16 -2.44 13.17 24.37
CA MET A 16 -3.86 13.47 24.25
C MET A 16 -4.48 12.86 22.99
N HIS A 17 -3.71 12.75 21.91
CA HIS A 17 -4.13 12.13 20.65
C HIS A 17 -3.85 10.62 20.58
N GLY A 18 -3.29 10.02 21.63
CA GLY A 18 -3.02 8.58 21.66
C GLY A 18 -1.89 8.14 20.75
N ILE A 19 -0.95 9.02 20.42
CA ILE A 19 0.23 8.68 19.63
C ILE A 19 1.28 8.06 20.55
N GLU A 20 1.53 6.77 20.38
CA GLU A 20 2.38 5.97 21.26
C GLU A 20 3.66 5.44 20.59
N HIS A 21 3.81 5.65 19.28
CA HIS A 21 4.93 5.14 18.50
C HIS A 21 5.51 6.22 17.59
N ALA A 22 6.83 6.35 17.62
CA ALA A 22 7.61 7.23 16.78
C ALA A 22 8.66 6.42 16.02
N PHE A 23 8.84 6.70 14.75
CA PHE A 23 9.77 6.03 13.86
C PHE A 23 10.76 7.03 13.29
N GLY A 24 12.04 6.72 13.33
CA GLY A 24 13.07 7.60 12.79
C GLY A 24 14.48 7.15 13.13
N ILE A 25 15.40 8.10 13.02
CA ILE A 25 16.78 7.97 13.51
C ILE A 25 17.03 9.14 14.45
N ILE A 26 17.68 8.86 15.58
CA ILE A 26 17.97 9.86 16.59
C ILE A 26 18.83 11.00 16.03
N GLY A 27 18.53 12.22 16.44
CA GLY A 27 19.30 13.40 16.08
C GLY A 27 19.15 14.52 17.09
N SER A 28 20.14 15.41 17.19
CA SER A 28 20.19 16.45 18.22
C SER A 28 18.99 17.43 18.16
N ALA A 29 18.43 17.65 16.98
CA ALA A 29 17.30 18.57 16.81
C ALA A 29 15.99 18.05 17.39
N MET A 30 15.88 16.75 17.67
CA MET A 30 14.72 16.12 18.27
C MET A 30 14.95 15.64 19.70
N MET A 31 16.18 15.65 20.20
CA MET A 31 16.52 15.08 21.51
C MET A 31 15.73 15.64 22.67
N PRO A 32 15.42 16.96 22.76
CA PRO A 32 14.59 17.45 23.85
C PRO A 32 13.20 16.79 23.91
N VAL A 33 12.66 16.41 22.75
CA VAL A 33 11.37 15.70 22.65
C VAL A 33 11.54 14.21 22.93
N SER A 34 12.49 13.56 22.28
CA SER A 34 12.69 12.11 22.41
C SER A 34 13.17 11.70 23.81
N ASP A 35 13.84 12.60 24.54
CA ASP A 35 14.21 12.39 25.95
C ASP A 35 12.97 12.13 26.82
N LEU A 36 11.84 12.72 26.49
CA LEU A 36 10.58 12.57 27.21
C LEU A 36 9.78 11.34 26.82
N PHE A 37 10.08 10.70 25.69
CA PHE A 37 9.28 9.60 25.16
C PHE A 37 9.08 8.44 26.15
N PRO A 38 10.12 7.89 26.80
CA PRO A 38 9.92 6.78 27.73
C PRO A 38 8.95 7.09 28.87
N LYS A 39 9.06 8.27 29.45
CA LYS A 39 8.17 8.72 30.54
C LYS A 39 6.74 8.99 30.07
N ALA A 40 6.60 9.33 28.80
CA ALA A 40 5.30 9.62 28.18
C ALA A 40 4.57 8.38 27.66
N GLY A 41 5.18 7.21 27.71
CA GLY A 41 4.64 5.99 27.14
C GLY A 41 4.74 5.94 25.61
N ILE A 42 5.66 6.71 25.03
CA ILE A 42 5.92 6.74 23.59
C ILE A 42 7.19 5.94 23.33
N ARG A 43 7.08 4.92 22.50
CA ARG A 43 8.25 4.15 22.09
C ARG A 43 8.86 4.73 20.80
N PHE A 44 10.16 4.96 20.85
CA PHE A 44 10.95 5.37 19.70
C PHE A 44 11.60 4.14 19.06
N TRP A 45 11.31 3.94 17.76
CA TRP A 45 11.87 2.88 16.94
C TRP A 45 12.98 3.46 16.09
N ASP A 46 14.22 3.21 16.50
CA ASP A 46 15.41 3.71 15.81
C ASP A 46 15.74 2.80 14.64
N CYS A 47 15.47 3.28 13.43
CA CYS A 47 15.56 2.53 12.19
C CYS A 47 16.93 2.68 11.53
N ALA A 48 17.21 1.89 10.49
CA ALA A 48 18.46 1.97 9.73
C ALA A 48 18.45 3.06 8.66
N HIS A 49 17.27 3.51 8.23
CA HIS A 49 17.10 4.59 7.27
C HIS A 49 15.73 5.26 7.46
N GLU A 50 15.64 6.56 7.26
CA GLU A 50 14.41 7.33 7.43
C GLU A 50 13.29 6.86 6.48
N THR A 51 13.62 6.48 5.25
CA THR A 51 12.62 5.91 4.33
C THR A 51 11.98 4.65 4.91
N ASN A 52 12.77 3.77 5.48
CA ASN A 52 12.25 2.57 6.16
C ASN A 52 11.40 2.94 7.37
N ALA A 53 11.84 3.92 8.13
CA ALA A 53 11.11 4.42 9.30
C ALA A 53 9.71 4.93 8.92
N GLY A 54 9.61 5.72 7.85
CA GLY A 54 8.34 6.22 7.35
C GLY A 54 7.44 5.11 6.81
N MET A 55 8.00 4.09 6.18
CA MET A 55 7.26 2.91 5.71
C MET A 55 6.79 2.02 6.87
N MET A 56 7.58 1.91 7.95
CA MET A 56 7.13 1.26 9.19
C MET A 56 5.94 2.00 9.81
N ALA A 57 6.00 3.32 9.85
CA ALA A 57 4.91 4.15 10.35
C ALA A 57 3.63 3.93 9.52
N ASP A 58 3.75 3.88 8.21
CA ASP A 58 2.63 3.58 7.30
C ASP A 58 2.06 2.18 7.58
N GLY A 59 2.92 1.17 7.65
CA GLY A 59 2.50 -0.21 7.95
C GLY A 59 1.80 -0.34 9.30
N PHE A 60 2.36 0.28 10.33
CA PHE A 60 1.75 0.33 11.66
C PHE A 60 0.36 0.97 11.62
N SER A 61 0.25 2.16 11.03
CA SER A 61 -1.01 2.91 11.02
C SER A 61 -2.07 2.24 10.15
N ARG A 62 -1.70 1.62 9.04
CA ARG A 62 -2.63 0.85 8.20
C ARG A 62 -3.14 -0.40 8.90
N ALA A 63 -2.28 -1.12 9.59
CA ALA A 63 -2.66 -2.35 10.28
C ALA A 63 -3.54 -2.09 11.51
N THR A 64 -3.32 -0.99 12.22
CA THR A 64 -4.01 -0.67 13.47
C THR A 64 -5.19 0.30 13.31
N GLY A 65 -5.18 1.14 12.30
CA GLY A 65 -6.12 2.26 12.19
C GLY A 65 -5.82 3.41 13.15
N THR A 66 -4.66 3.41 13.81
CA THR A 66 -4.20 4.47 14.74
C THR A 66 -3.07 5.28 14.13
N MET A 67 -2.90 6.52 14.60
CA MET A 67 -1.84 7.39 14.12
C MET A 67 -0.52 7.06 14.78
N SER A 68 0.56 7.08 14.01
CA SER A 68 1.93 7.08 14.47
C SER A 68 2.64 8.34 14.01
N MET A 69 3.91 8.48 14.40
CA MET A 69 4.72 9.65 14.13
C MET A 69 6.03 9.25 13.48
N ALA A 70 6.42 9.99 12.44
CA ALA A 70 7.75 9.95 11.87
C ALA A 70 8.51 11.22 12.30
N ILE A 71 9.73 11.07 12.74
CA ILE A 71 10.56 12.16 13.22
C ILE A 71 12.04 11.89 12.95
N GLY A 72 12.80 12.92 12.61
CA GLY A 72 14.23 12.79 12.32
C GLY A 72 15.01 14.07 12.55
N GLN A 73 16.31 14.03 12.27
CA GLN A 73 17.20 15.18 12.32
C GLN A 73 16.86 16.15 11.19
N ASN A 74 17.04 17.45 11.43
CA ASN A 74 16.89 18.45 10.37
C ASN A 74 17.86 18.20 9.21
N GLY A 75 17.46 18.63 8.03
CA GLY A 75 18.22 18.43 6.80
C GLY A 75 18.20 16.98 6.32
N PRO A 76 19.35 16.27 6.27
CA PRO A 76 19.42 14.94 5.67
C PRO A 76 18.53 13.88 6.33
N GLY A 77 18.25 14.01 7.62
CA GLY A 77 17.33 13.11 8.32
C GLY A 77 15.90 13.24 7.77
N VAL A 78 15.33 14.43 7.85
CA VAL A 78 13.95 14.64 7.41
C VAL A 78 13.78 14.50 5.90
N THR A 79 14.78 14.84 5.09
CA THR A 79 14.70 14.63 3.63
C THR A 79 14.63 13.14 3.26
N GLY A 80 15.17 12.27 4.11
CA GLY A 80 15.07 10.81 3.93
C GLY A 80 13.64 10.27 4.00
N PHE A 81 12.68 11.02 4.56
CA PHE A 81 11.27 10.60 4.67
C PHE A 81 10.42 10.93 3.43
N ILE A 82 10.92 11.66 2.46
CA ILE A 82 10.13 12.19 1.34
C ILE A 82 9.34 11.08 0.63
N THR A 83 10.01 10.04 0.17
CA THR A 83 9.35 8.90 -0.52
C THR A 83 8.30 8.23 0.36
N ALA A 84 8.61 8.00 1.63
CA ALA A 84 7.69 7.36 2.56
C ALA A 84 6.43 8.19 2.81
N MET A 85 6.57 9.52 2.89
CA MET A 85 5.41 10.40 3.10
C MET A 85 4.47 10.41 1.89
N LYS A 86 4.99 10.47 0.67
CA LYS A 86 4.14 10.38 -0.52
C LYS A 86 3.50 9.00 -0.66
N THR A 87 4.20 7.95 -0.24
CA THR A 87 3.63 6.60 -0.16
C THR A 87 2.43 6.57 0.78
N ALA A 88 2.59 7.08 2.00
CA ALA A 88 1.51 7.17 2.98
C ALA A 88 0.36 8.07 2.51
N TYR A 89 0.68 9.15 1.80
CA TYR A 89 -0.32 10.05 1.19
C TYR A 89 -1.26 9.29 0.25
N TRP A 90 -0.72 8.52 -0.68
CA TRP A 90 -1.52 7.74 -1.63
C TRP A 90 -2.06 6.43 -1.06
N ASN A 91 -1.60 6.02 0.11
CA ASN A 91 -2.22 4.94 0.91
C ASN A 91 -3.33 5.46 1.83
N HIS A 92 -3.58 6.77 1.83
CA HIS A 92 -4.60 7.42 2.66
C HIS A 92 -4.39 7.16 4.15
N THR A 93 -3.13 7.22 4.58
CA THR A 93 -2.72 6.93 5.97
C THR A 93 -2.57 8.22 6.75
N PRO A 94 -3.44 8.49 7.74
CA PRO A 94 -3.21 9.58 8.69
C PRO A 94 -1.91 9.34 9.47
N LEU A 95 -0.99 10.29 9.41
CA LEU A 95 0.34 10.15 9.97
C LEU A 95 0.91 11.53 10.31
N LEU A 96 1.59 11.63 11.45
CA LEU A 96 2.26 12.87 11.85
C LEU A 96 3.71 12.86 11.39
N MET A 97 4.09 13.81 10.53
CA MET A 97 5.48 14.03 10.15
C MET A 97 6.03 15.22 10.95
N VAL A 98 6.97 14.95 11.85
CA VAL A 98 7.63 15.98 12.65
C VAL A 98 8.99 16.29 12.03
N THR A 99 9.16 17.52 11.58
CA THR A 99 10.40 17.99 10.97
C THR A 99 11.04 19.11 11.80
N PRO A 100 11.90 18.74 12.77
CA PRO A 100 12.74 19.75 13.41
C PRO A 100 13.58 20.46 12.35
N GLN A 101 13.75 21.78 12.48
CA GLN A 101 14.44 22.61 11.51
C GLN A 101 15.69 23.23 12.13
N ALA A 102 16.62 23.64 11.29
CA ALA A 102 17.76 24.47 11.70
C ALA A 102 17.29 25.66 12.54
N ALA A 103 18.15 26.17 13.41
CA ALA A 103 17.80 27.22 14.36
C ALA A 103 17.26 28.47 13.64
N ASN A 104 16.15 29.00 14.13
CA ASN A 104 15.54 30.20 13.58
C ASN A 104 16.48 31.42 13.60
N LYS A 105 17.38 31.47 14.59
CA LYS A 105 18.37 32.54 14.74
C LYS A 105 19.36 32.62 13.57
N THR A 106 19.60 31.55 12.85
CA THR A 106 20.61 31.46 11.78
C THR A 106 20.03 31.07 10.44
N ILE A 107 18.72 30.91 10.34
CA ILE A 107 18.07 30.50 9.09
C ILE A 107 18.41 31.50 7.96
N GLY A 108 18.73 30.97 6.79
CA GLY A 108 19.14 31.77 5.62
C GLY A 108 20.65 31.98 5.53
N GLN A 109 21.42 31.55 6.53
CA GLN A 109 22.88 31.74 6.54
C GLN A 109 23.65 30.51 6.00
N GLY A 110 22.94 29.50 5.50
CA GLY A 110 23.56 28.26 5.02
C GLY A 110 24.26 27.45 6.12
N GLY A 111 23.65 27.41 7.30
CA GLY A 111 24.18 26.68 8.45
C GLY A 111 24.16 25.17 8.26
N PHE A 112 24.71 24.45 9.25
CA PHE A 112 24.82 22.99 9.19
C PHE A 112 23.44 22.32 9.07
N GLN A 113 23.28 21.49 8.05
CA GLN A 113 22.04 20.72 7.77
C GLN A 113 20.80 21.61 7.56
N GLU A 114 20.98 22.81 7.07
CA GLU A 114 19.88 23.70 6.70
C GLU A 114 19.34 23.37 5.32
N VAL A 115 18.02 23.27 5.21
CA VAL A 115 17.29 23.13 3.94
C VAL A 115 15.86 23.63 4.15
N ASP A 116 15.20 24.10 3.10
CA ASP A 116 13.79 24.49 3.16
C ASP A 116 12.90 23.24 3.22
N GLN A 117 12.56 22.83 4.44
CA GLN A 117 11.79 21.61 4.69
C GLN A 117 10.31 21.78 4.37
N MET A 118 9.78 23.00 4.40
CA MET A 118 8.39 23.26 4.00
C MET A 118 8.21 23.05 2.50
N ALA A 119 9.08 23.61 1.68
CA ALA A 119 9.02 23.45 0.23
C ALA A 119 9.15 21.99 -0.20
N MET A 120 10.02 21.22 0.46
CA MET A 120 10.27 19.83 0.12
C MET A 120 9.08 18.89 0.39
N PHE A 121 8.28 19.20 1.41
CA PHE A 121 7.15 18.36 1.80
C PHE A 121 5.81 18.82 1.22
N GLU A 122 5.76 19.91 0.50
CA GLU A 122 4.50 20.51 0.04
C GLU A 122 3.57 19.53 -0.67
N GLU A 123 4.09 18.75 -1.63
CA GLU A 123 3.31 17.74 -2.34
C GLU A 123 3.21 16.38 -1.61
N MET A 124 3.98 16.20 -0.54
CA MET A 124 4.09 14.89 0.13
C MET A 124 3.07 14.72 1.25
N VAL A 125 2.41 15.79 1.64
CA VAL A 125 1.49 15.83 2.79
C VAL A 125 0.19 16.53 2.41
N CYS A 126 -0.89 16.26 3.17
CA CYS A 126 -2.17 16.94 2.94
C CYS A 126 -2.25 18.30 3.62
N TYR A 127 -1.40 18.56 4.59
CA TYR A 127 -1.32 19.81 5.32
C TYR A 127 0.08 19.98 5.91
N GLN A 128 0.55 21.21 5.98
CA GLN A 128 1.83 21.52 6.62
C GLN A 128 1.76 22.88 7.33
N GLU A 129 2.43 22.99 8.46
CA GLU A 129 2.53 24.24 9.19
C GLU A 129 3.89 24.37 9.87
N GLU A 130 4.48 25.54 9.78
CA GLU A 130 5.69 25.90 10.52
C GLU A 130 5.30 26.66 11.79
N VAL A 131 5.88 26.27 12.91
CA VAL A 131 5.72 27.00 14.18
C VAL A 131 6.53 28.29 14.11
N ARG A 132 5.88 29.42 14.34
CA ARG A 132 6.49 30.75 14.29
C ARG A 132 6.72 31.37 15.65
N ASP A 133 6.04 30.85 16.68
CA ASP A 133 6.16 31.30 18.07
C ASP A 133 6.16 30.08 18.97
N PRO A 134 7.16 29.92 19.87
CA PRO A 134 7.23 28.75 20.74
C PRO A 134 5.97 28.51 21.59
N SER A 135 5.29 29.58 22.00
CA SER A 135 4.05 29.47 22.79
C SER A 135 2.88 28.84 22.01
N ARG A 136 2.96 28.77 20.70
CA ARG A 136 1.92 28.21 19.82
C ARG A 136 2.13 26.73 19.50
N ILE A 137 3.16 26.09 20.00
CA ILE A 137 3.45 24.68 19.74
C ILE A 137 2.23 23.77 20.00
N PRO A 138 1.55 23.86 21.16
CA PRO A 138 0.39 23.02 21.41
C PRO A 138 -0.75 23.23 20.40
N GLU A 139 -1.07 24.48 20.09
CA GLU A 139 -2.11 24.84 19.12
C GLU A 139 -1.80 24.29 17.73
N VAL A 140 -0.57 24.53 17.25
CA VAL A 140 -0.16 24.13 15.90
C VAL A 140 -0.10 22.60 15.77
N LEU A 141 0.48 21.93 16.76
CA LEU A 141 0.56 20.46 16.77
C LEU A 141 -0.83 19.82 16.74
N ASN A 142 -1.73 20.31 17.57
CA ASN A 142 -3.11 19.84 17.58
C ASN A 142 -3.79 19.98 16.23
N ARG A 143 -3.63 21.14 15.59
CA ARG A 143 -4.21 21.39 14.26
C ARG A 143 -3.62 20.47 13.18
N VAL A 144 -2.31 20.26 13.18
CA VAL A 144 -1.64 19.38 12.22
C VAL A 144 -2.14 17.94 12.36
N ILE A 145 -2.26 17.43 13.59
CA ILE A 145 -2.78 16.08 13.85
C ILE A 145 -4.22 15.95 13.36
N GLU A 146 -5.08 16.91 13.66
CA GLU A 146 -6.47 16.91 13.21
C GLU A 146 -6.58 16.96 11.69
N LYS A 147 -5.72 17.74 11.02
CA LYS A 147 -5.68 17.81 9.55
C LYS A 147 -5.26 16.49 8.92
N ALA A 148 -4.35 15.76 9.54
CA ALA A 148 -3.98 14.42 9.07
C ALA A 148 -5.18 13.46 9.09
N TRP A 149 -5.95 13.46 10.16
CA TRP A 149 -7.17 12.66 10.25
C TRP A 149 -8.21 13.05 9.20
N ARG A 150 -8.48 14.35 9.04
CA ARG A 150 -9.48 14.84 8.10
C ARG A 150 -9.07 14.62 6.64
N GLY A 151 -7.78 14.79 6.35
CA GLY A 151 -7.23 14.60 5.01
C GLY A 151 -6.91 13.15 4.65
N CYS A 152 -7.00 12.23 5.61
CA CYS A 152 -6.60 10.83 5.42
C CYS A 152 -5.23 10.72 4.75
N ALA A 153 -4.24 11.41 5.29
CA ALA A 153 -2.88 11.47 4.76
C ALA A 153 -1.92 12.04 5.80
N PRO A 154 -0.59 11.96 5.57
CA PRO A 154 0.38 12.61 6.43
C PRO A 154 0.18 14.13 6.47
N ALA A 155 0.41 14.71 7.64
CA ALA A 155 0.51 16.15 7.84
C ALA A 155 1.82 16.47 8.57
N GLN A 156 2.43 17.60 8.21
CA GLN A 156 3.75 18.01 8.69
C GLN A 156 3.68 19.19 9.65
N ILE A 157 4.37 19.05 10.78
CA ILE A 157 4.73 20.18 11.64
C ILE A 157 6.23 20.44 11.53
N ASN A 158 6.61 21.66 11.17
CA ASN A 158 7.99 22.09 11.05
C ASN A 158 8.33 23.02 12.22
N ILE A 159 9.37 22.68 13.00
CA ILE A 159 9.68 23.38 14.25
C ILE A 159 11.16 23.77 14.29
N PRO A 160 11.50 25.07 14.37
CA PRO A 160 12.88 25.48 14.59
C PRO A 160 13.45 24.85 15.86
N ARG A 161 14.66 24.29 15.76
CA ARG A 161 15.27 23.53 16.88
C ARG A 161 15.58 24.40 18.10
N ASP A 162 15.74 25.71 17.94
CA ASP A 162 15.96 26.65 19.02
C ASP A 162 14.67 27.05 19.77
N PHE A 163 13.52 26.50 19.37
CA PHE A 163 12.26 26.65 20.09
C PHE A 163 12.13 25.67 21.25
N TRP A 164 12.93 24.62 21.28
CA TRP A 164 12.94 23.69 22.43
C TRP A 164 13.57 24.35 23.67
N THR A 165 13.31 23.75 24.84
CA THR A 165 13.82 24.17 26.15
C THR A 165 13.38 25.57 26.60
N GLN A 166 12.35 26.13 26.00
CA GLN A 166 11.75 27.37 26.44
C GLN A 166 10.54 27.08 27.34
N VAL A 167 10.39 27.87 28.41
CA VAL A 167 9.23 27.76 29.30
C VAL A 167 8.10 28.62 28.78
N ILE A 168 6.93 28.03 28.65
CA ILE A 168 5.73 28.71 28.12
C ILE A 168 4.55 28.51 29.09
N ASP A 169 3.60 29.44 29.05
CA ASP A 169 2.29 29.24 29.63
C ASP A 169 1.42 28.45 28.66
N VAL A 170 0.89 27.32 29.10
CA VAL A 170 0.18 26.38 28.22
C VAL A 170 -1.30 26.32 28.59
N ASP A 171 -2.13 26.55 27.58
CA ASP A 171 -3.53 26.17 27.60
C ASP A 171 -3.65 24.98 26.62
N LEU A 172 -3.83 23.78 27.15
CA LEU A 172 -3.87 22.58 26.34
C LEU A 172 -5.14 22.56 25.45
N PRO A 173 -5.01 22.19 24.17
CA PRO A 173 -6.15 22.14 23.28
C PRO A 173 -7.16 21.06 23.71
N ARG A 174 -8.40 21.22 23.27
CA ARG A 174 -9.41 20.17 23.41
C ARG A 174 -9.45 19.33 22.15
N ILE A 175 -9.52 18.02 22.31
CA ILE A 175 -9.67 17.11 21.18
C ILE A 175 -11.13 17.15 20.73
N VAL A 176 -11.33 17.48 19.45
CA VAL A 176 -12.64 17.49 18.83
C VAL A 176 -12.77 16.24 17.97
N ARG A 177 -13.76 15.40 18.27
CA ARG A 177 -14.16 14.31 17.39
C ARG A 177 -15.18 14.84 16.41
N PHE A 178 -14.91 14.68 15.11
CA PHE A 178 -15.84 15.10 14.07
C PHE A 178 -16.52 13.88 13.44
N GLU A 179 -17.78 14.06 13.05
CA GLU A 179 -18.49 13.05 12.28
C GLU A 179 -17.99 13.05 10.84
N ARG A 180 -17.87 11.87 10.27
CA ARG A 180 -17.56 11.73 8.85
C ARG A 180 -18.78 12.12 8.01
N PRO A 181 -18.59 12.71 6.81
CA PRO A 181 -19.71 13.14 6.00
C PRO A 181 -20.58 11.96 5.56
N ALA A 182 -21.89 12.15 5.63
CA ALA A 182 -22.87 11.09 5.36
C ALA A 182 -23.33 11.04 3.89
N GLY A 183 -22.90 11.97 3.07
CA GLY A 183 -23.35 12.13 1.69
C GLY A 183 -24.66 12.94 1.55
N GLY A 184 -24.88 13.49 0.36
CA GLY A 184 -26.09 14.27 0.07
C GLY A 184 -27.32 13.38 -0.12
N PRO A 185 -28.49 13.71 0.48
CA PRO A 185 -29.67 12.85 0.39
C PRO A 185 -30.17 12.62 -1.03
N ALA A 186 -30.15 13.63 -1.89
CA ALA A 186 -30.58 13.50 -3.29
C ALA A 186 -29.70 12.57 -4.09
N ALA A 187 -28.37 12.66 -3.93
CA ALA A 187 -27.42 11.79 -4.61
C ALA A 187 -27.56 10.34 -4.15
N ILE A 188 -27.77 10.13 -2.84
CA ILE A 188 -27.99 8.79 -2.27
C ILE A 188 -29.29 8.18 -2.82
N ALA A 189 -30.39 8.96 -2.90
CA ALA A 189 -31.62 8.49 -3.47
C ALA A 189 -31.47 8.10 -4.95
N GLN A 190 -30.74 8.89 -5.71
CA GLN A 190 -30.46 8.59 -7.12
C GLN A 190 -29.62 7.32 -7.27
N ALA A 191 -28.59 7.14 -6.43
CA ALA A 191 -27.77 5.93 -6.42
C ALA A 191 -28.61 4.69 -6.10
N ALA A 192 -29.47 4.76 -5.09
CA ALA A 192 -30.35 3.67 -4.70
C ALA A 192 -31.32 3.29 -5.83
N ARG A 193 -31.86 4.26 -6.55
CA ARG A 193 -32.71 4.01 -7.70
C ARG A 193 -31.96 3.33 -8.84
N LEU A 194 -30.78 3.84 -9.20
CA LEU A 194 -29.97 3.23 -10.26
C LEU A 194 -29.62 1.78 -9.94
N LEU A 195 -29.22 1.50 -8.71
CA LEU A 195 -28.90 0.14 -8.27
C LEU A 195 -30.13 -0.76 -8.23
N SER A 196 -31.27 -0.25 -7.80
CA SER A 196 -32.54 -1.00 -7.77
C SER A 196 -33.02 -1.41 -9.17
N GLU A 197 -32.81 -0.55 -10.16
CA GLU A 197 -33.21 -0.76 -11.55
C GLU A 197 -32.14 -1.47 -12.40
N ALA A 198 -30.93 -1.65 -11.86
CA ALA A 198 -29.82 -2.22 -12.59
C ALA A 198 -30.05 -3.68 -12.98
N LYS A 199 -29.69 -4.03 -14.22
CA LYS A 199 -29.72 -5.42 -14.72
C LYS A 199 -28.44 -6.16 -14.42
N PHE A 200 -27.31 -5.45 -14.39
CA PHE A 200 -26.02 -6.02 -14.04
C PHE A 200 -25.21 -5.06 -13.15
N PRO A 201 -25.62 -4.91 -11.88
CA PRO A 201 -24.86 -4.09 -10.94
C PRO A 201 -23.58 -4.77 -10.54
N VAL A 202 -22.50 -3.99 -10.42
CA VAL A 202 -21.20 -4.44 -9.91
C VAL A 202 -20.74 -3.46 -8.85
N ILE A 203 -20.22 -3.97 -7.75
CA ILE A 203 -19.61 -3.17 -6.69
C ILE A 203 -18.09 -3.25 -6.81
N LEU A 204 -17.43 -2.10 -6.73
CA LEU A 204 -15.97 -2.00 -6.70
C LEU A 204 -15.56 -1.36 -5.36
N ASN A 205 -15.01 -2.18 -4.48
CA ASN A 205 -14.52 -1.75 -3.17
C ASN A 205 -13.06 -1.31 -3.25
N GLY A 206 -12.78 -0.09 -2.82
CA GLY A 206 -11.42 0.43 -2.70
C GLY A 206 -10.95 0.58 -1.25
N ALA A 207 -9.86 1.32 -1.07
CA ALA A 207 -9.25 1.59 0.24
C ALA A 207 -10.24 2.20 1.24
N GLY A 208 -11.17 3.02 0.77
CA GLY A 208 -12.17 3.67 1.63
C GLY A 208 -13.08 2.69 2.36
N VAL A 209 -13.33 1.51 1.79
CA VAL A 209 -14.09 0.44 2.48
C VAL A 209 -13.30 -0.12 3.65
N VAL A 210 -12.00 -0.31 3.50
CA VAL A 210 -11.10 -0.77 4.56
C VAL A 210 -10.97 0.30 5.64
N ILE A 211 -10.61 1.51 5.26
CA ILE A 211 -10.37 2.64 6.18
C ILE A 211 -11.64 3.03 6.93
N GLY A 212 -12.78 3.04 6.24
CA GLY A 212 -14.09 3.37 6.79
C GLY A 212 -14.77 2.22 7.53
N ASN A 213 -14.15 1.04 7.57
CA ASN A 213 -14.72 -0.17 8.18
C ASN A 213 -16.12 -0.48 7.63
N ALA A 214 -16.25 -0.51 6.31
CA ALA A 214 -17.53 -0.62 5.59
C ALA A 214 -17.75 -2.01 4.94
N ILE A 215 -16.96 -3.02 5.30
CA ILE A 215 -17.04 -4.36 4.69
C ILE A 215 -18.44 -4.97 4.92
N GLN A 216 -18.97 -4.90 6.13
CA GLN A 216 -20.29 -5.48 6.45
C GLN A 216 -21.40 -4.83 5.64
N GLU A 217 -21.36 -3.51 5.49
CA GLU A 217 -22.33 -2.73 4.72
C GLU A 217 -22.22 -3.06 3.23
N SER A 218 -21.00 -3.22 2.73
CA SER A 218 -20.75 -3.66 1.35
C SER A 218 -21.28 -5.07 1.10
N MET A 219 -21.10 -5.99 2.06
CA MET A 219 -21.67 -7.35 1.99
C MET A 219 -23.18 -7.31 1.91
N ALA A 220 -23.82 -6.52 2.76
CA ALA A 220 -25.28 -6.39 2.77
C ALA A 220 -25.82 -5.84 1.45
N LEU A 221 -25.14 -4.84 0.87
CA LEU A 221 -25.48 -4.32 -0.47
C LEU A 221 -25.32 -5.39 -1.54
N ALA A 222 -24.19 -6.08 -1.56
CA ALA A 222 -23.90 -7.12 -2.53
C ALA A 222 -24.95 -8.25 -2.49
N GLU A 223 -25.29 -8.70 -1.30
CA GLU A 223 -26.27 -9.76 -1.09
C GLU A 223 -27.70 -9.35 -1.51
N LYS A 224 -28.11 -8.13 -1.18
CA LYS A 224 -29.41 -7.62 -1.56
C LYS A 224 -29.56 -7.45 -3.08
N LEU A 225 -28.47 -7.13 -3.77
CA LEU A 225 -28.44 -6.94 -5.23
C LEU A 225 -28.03 -8.19 -6.00
N ASP A 226 -27.50 -9.23 -5.34
CA ASP A 226 -26.74 -10.31 -5.97
C ASP A 226 -25.69 -9.76 -6.94
N ALA A 227 -24.99 -8.73 -6.51
CA ALA A 227 -23.97 -8.06 -7.30
C ALA A 227 -22.58 -8.64 -7.00
N PRO A 228 -21.78 -8.97 -8.03
CA PRO A 228 -20.40 -9.32 -7.79
C PRO A 228 -19.63 -8.13 -7.25
N VAL A 229 -18.65 -8.42 -6.39
CA VAL A 229 -17.80 -7.42 -5.75
C VAL A 229 -16.37 -7.60 -6.22
N CYS A 230 -15.86 -6.58 -6.93
CA CYS A 230 -14.45 -6.43 -7.27
C CYS A 230 -13.75 -5.67 -6.16
N CYS A 231 -12.50 -6.02 -5.91
CA CYS A 231 -11.61 -5.19 -5.09
C CYS A 231 -10.76 -4.29 -5.98
N GLY A 232 -10.40 -3.13 -5.48
CA GLY A 232 -9.42 -2.26 -6.12
C GLY A 232 -8.03 -2.91 -6.15
N TYR A 233 -7.17 -2.42 -7.04
CA TYR A 233 -5.80 -2.88 -7.14
C TYR A 233 -5.08 -2.78 -5.79
N GLN A 234 -4.49 -3.89 -5.34
CA GLN A 234 -3.82 -4.02 -4.04
C GLN A 234 -4.73 -3.80 -2.82
N HIS A 235 -6.03 -4.02 -2.96
CA HIS A 235 -7.01 -3.97 -1.87
C HIS A 235 -7.82 -5.26 -1.76
N ASN A 236 -7.13 -6.40 -1.84
CA ASN A 236 -7.77 -7.72 -1.77
C ASN A 236 -8.49 -7.95 -0.43
N ASP A 237 -8.16 -7.21 0.60
CA ASP A 237 -8.80 -7.25 1.92
C ASP A 237 -10.05 -6.35 2.04
N ALA A 238 -10.47 -5.72 0.95
CA ALA A 238 -11.66 -4.86 0.97
C ALA A 238 -12.99 -5.62 0.91
N PHE A 239 -12.94 -6.93 0.72
CA PHE A 239 -14.13 -7.79 0.73
C PHE A 239 -13.71 -9.22 1.07
N PRO A 240 -14.53 -10.00 1.84
CA PRO A 240 -14.17 -11.37 2.19
C PRO A 240 -14.02 -12.26 0.96
N GLY A 241 -12.84 -12.85 0.77
CA GLY A 241 -12.53 -13.67 -0.40
C GLY A 241 -13.33 -14.96 -0.50
N SER A 242 -13.81 -15.51 0.62
CA SER A 242 -14.65 -16.71 0.66
C SER A 242 -16.11 -16.44 0.28
N HIS A 243 -16.53 -15.18 0.23
CA HIS A 243 -17.90 -14.83 -0.10
C HIS A 243 -18.23 -15.21 -1.55
N ARG A 244 -19.44 -15.78 -1.77
CA ARG A 244 -19.88 -16.21 -3.12
C ARG A 244 -19.85 -15.12 -4.18
N LEU A 245 -19.97 -13.85 -3.79
CA LEU A 245 -19.97 -12.70 -4.68
C LEU A 245 -18.58 -12.05 -4.81
N SER A 246 -17.57 -12.52 -4.10
CA SER A 246 -16.20 -12.05 -4.23
C SER A 246 -15.59 -12.52 -5.55
N VAL A 247 -15.16 -11.59 -6.39
CA VAL A 247 -14.57 -11.95 -7.70
C VAL A 247 -13.13 -11.46 -7.86
N GLY A 248 -12.57 -10.87 -6.81
CA GLY A 248 -11.15 -10.54 -6.73
C GLY A 248 -10.79 -9.14 -7.23
N PRO A 249 -9.48 -8.84 -7.28
CA PRO A 249 -9.01 -7.49 -7.59
C PRO A 249 -9.00 -7.20 -9.09
N LEU A 250 -9.26 -5.94 -9.43
CA LEU A 250 -8.94 -5.36 -10.73
C LEU A 250 -7.45 -4.97 -10.81
N GLY A 251 -7.03 -4.48 -11.94
CA GLY A 251 -5.71 -3.92 -12.16
C GLY A 251 -4.64 -4.95 -12.48
N TYR A 252 -3.40 -4.52 -12.38
CA TYR A 252 -2.24 -5.26 -12.83
C TYR A 252 -2.14 -6.66 -12.21
N ASN A 253 -2.13 -7.69 -13.06
CA ASN A 253 -2.15 -9.11 -12.66
C ASN A 253 -3.28 -9.45 -11.67
N GLY A 254 -4.40 -8.77 -11.79
CA GLY A 254 -5.56 -9.02 -10.94
C GLY A 254 -6.37 -10.25 -11.33
N SER A 255 -7.64 -10.23 -11.00
CA SER A 255 -8.58 -11.31 -11.26
C SER A 255 -9.22 -11.17 -12.64
N LYS A 256 -9.06 -12.18 -13.48
CA LYS A 256 -9.74 -12.26 -14.77
C LYS A 256 -11.26 -12.30 -14.60
N ALA A 257 -11.76 -12.98 -13.57
CA ALA A 257 -13.19 -13.02 -13.26
C ALA A 257 -13.74 -11.61 -12.96
N ALA A 258 -13.03 -10.82 -12.16
CA ALA A 258 -13.42 -9.45 -11.88
C ALA A 258 -13.49 -8.60 -13.17
N MET A 259 -12.50 -8.74 -14.04
CA MET A 259 -12.43 -8.00 -15.31
C MET A 259 -13.56 -8.39 -16.26
N GLU A 260 -13.84 -9.68 -16.40
CA GLU A 260 -14.92 -10.18 -17.25
C GLU A 260 -16.30 -9.72 -16.75
N LEU A 261 -16.52 -9.74 -15.44
CA LEU A 261 -17.83 -9.37 -14.87
C LEU A 261 -18.06 -7.86 -14.87
N ILE A 262 -17.08 -7.05 -14.51
CA ILE A 262 -17.26 -5.59 -14.54
C ILE A 262 -17.47 -5.07 -15.97
N SER A 263 -16.92 -5.74 -16.97
CA SER A 263 -17.12 -5.37 -18.38
C SER A 263 -18.58 -5.44 -18.82
N LYS A 264 -19.40 -6.19 -18.10
CA LYS A 264 -20.83 -6.38 -18.38
C LYS A 264 -21.75 -5.45 -17.59
N ALA A 265 -21.19 -4.63 -16.70
CA ALA A 265 -21.97 -3.79 -15.81
C ALA A 265 -22.74 -2.71 -16.56
N ASP A 266 -24.00 -2.51 -16.19
CA ASP A 266 -24.78 -1.33 -16.54
C ASP A 266 -24.76 -0.26 -15.45
N VAL A 267 -24.48 -0.67 -14.20
CA VAL A 267 -24.25 0.23 -13.05
C VAL A 267 -23.05 -0.28 -12.26
N VAL A 268 -22.11 0.61 -11.94
CA VAL A 268 -20.99 0.33 -11.05
C VAL A 268 -21.09 1.23 -9.83
N LEU A 269 -21.12 0.61 -8.65
CA LEU A 269 -20.94 1.32 -7.38
C LEU A 269 -19.44 1.27 -7.02
N ALA A 270 -18.74 2.36 -7.26
CA ALA A 270 -17.35 2.55 -6.88
C ALA A 270 -17.30 3.12 -5.45
N LEU A 271 -17.12 2.23 -4.49
CA LEU A 271 -17.22 2.53 -3.07
C LEU A 271 -15.83 2.72 -2.47
N GLY A 272 -15.49 3.95 -2.10
CA GLY A 272 -14.21 4.27 -1.48
C GLY A 272 -13.00 4.07 -2.38
N THR A 273 -13.14 4.30 -3.67
CA THR A 273 -12.05 4.24 -4.65
C THR A 273 -12.03 5.51 -5.49
N ARG A 274 -10.85 6.07 -5.70
CA ARG A 274 -10.64 7.23 -6.58
C ARG A 274 -10.52 6.86 -8.07
N LEU A 275 -10.62 5.59 -8.40
CA LEU A 275 -10.56 5.07 -9.76
C LEU A 275 -9.25 5.47 -10.47
N ASN A 276 -8.12 5.24 -9.80
CA ASN A 276 -6.81 5.55 -10.37
C ASN A 276 -6.63 4.90 -11.75
N PRO A 277 -6.06 5.60 -12.75
CA PRO A 277 -5.86 5.03 -14.08
C PRO A 277 -5.04 3.74 -14.09
N PHE A 278 -4.02 3.63 -13.22
CA PHE A 278 -3.22 2.42 -13.11
C PHE A 278 -4.03 1.24 -12.57
N SER A 279 -4.92 1.48 -11.61
CA SER A 279 -5.74 0.42 -11.00
C SER A 279 -6.88 -0.08 -11.88
N THR A 280 -7.13 0.59 -13.00
CA THR A 280 -8.15 0.20 -13.99
C THR A 280 -7.56 -0.13 -15.37
N LEU A 281 -6.25 -0.36 -15.46
CA LEU A 281 -5.61 -0.78 -16.71
C LEU A 281 -6.17 -2.12 -17.21
N PRO A 282 -6.34 -2.27 -18.53
CA PRO A 282 -6.70 -3.55 -19.14
C PRO A 282 -5.75 -4.68 -18.71
N GLY A 283 -6.28 -5.89 -18.60
CA GLY A 283 -5.51 -7.07 -18.28
C GLY A 283 -6.04 -8.28 -19.05
N TYR A 284 -5.19 -9.28 -19.28
CA TYR A 284 -5.53 -10.50 -20.01
C TYR A 284 -6.17 -10.24 -21.38
N GLY A 285 -5.76 -9.16 -22.06
CA GLY A 285 -6.35 -8.77 -23.33
C GLY A 285 -7.77 -8.18 -23.24
N ILE A 286 -8.28 -7.92 -22.04
CA ILE A 286 -9.63 -7.41 -21.81
C ILE A 286 -9.56 -5.92 -21.49
N ASP A 287 -10.18 -5.07 -22.33
CA ASP A 287 -10.48 -3.67 -22.00
C ASP A 287 -11.81 -3.64 -21.24
N TYR A 288 -11.74 -3.80 -19.94
CA TYR A 288 -12.89 -4.16 -19.13
C TYR A 288 -13.71 -3.00 -18.58
N TRP A 289 -13.20 -1.77 -18.62
CA TRP A 289 -13.96 -0.68 -18.03
C TRP A 289 -15.27 -0.42 -18.80
N PRO A 290 -16.44 -0.47 -18.14
CA PRO A 290 -17.73 -0.36 -18.84
C PRO A 290 -18.05 1.11 -19.13
N LYS A 291 -17.66 1.59 -20.30
CA LYS A 291 -17.75 3.02 -20.70
C LYS A 291 -19.18 3.56 -20.73
N ASP A 292 -20.16 2.70 -20.99
CA ASP A 292 -21.57 3.09 -21.10
C ASP A 292 -22.36 2.88 -19.80
N ALA A 293 -21.73 2.33 -18.76
CA ALA A 293 -22.36 2.10 -17.47
C ALA A 293 -22.58 3.42 -16.71
N ALA A 294 -23.64 3.46 -15.91
CA ALA A 294 -23.80 4.51 -14.91
C ALA A 294 -22.81 4.24 -13.76
N ILE A 295 -21.97 5.20 -13.47
CA ILE A 295 -20.96 5.10 -12.40
C ILE A 295 -21.41 5.92 -11.21
N ILE A 296 -21.56 5.27 -10.07
CA ILE A 296 -21.81 5.90 -8.77
C ILE A 296 -20.47 5.89 -8.04
N GLN A 297 -19.88 7.06 -7.83
CA GLN A 297 -18.60 7.16 -7.13
C GLN A 297 -18.79 7.77 -5.75
N VAL A 298 -18.38 7.03 -4.73
CA VAL A 298 -18.40 7.45 -3.32
C VAL A 298 -16.97 7.66 -2.86
N ASP A 299 -16.64 8.88 -2.48
CA ASP A 299 -15.33 9.24 -1.93
C ASP A 299 -15.52 10.30 -0.84
N ILE A 300 -14.71 10.19 0.21
CA ILE A 300 -14.73 11.18 1.30
C ILE A 300 -14.11 12.53 0.88
N ASN A 301 -13.30 12.51 -0.18
CA ASN A 301 -12.68 13.69 -0.77
C ASN A 301 -13.36 14.04 -2.09
N ALA A 302 -14.12 15.14 -2.10
CA ALA A 302 -14.85 15.61 -3.28
C ALA A 302 -13.93 15.84 -4.50
N ASP A 303 -12.69 16.23 -4.30
CA ASP A 303 -11.74 16.52 -5.39
C ASP A 303 -11.37 15.28 -6.23
N ARG A 304 -11.68 14.09 -5.75
CA ARG A 304 -11.39 12.82 -6.43
C ARG A 304 -12.58 12.25 -7.20
N ILE A 305 -13.75 12.83 -7.02
CA ILE A 305 -14.96 12.39 -7.70
C ILE A 305 -14.95 12.91 -9.14
N GLY A 306 -15.10 12.00 -10.11
CA GLY A 306 -15.12 12.34 -11.52
C GLY A 306 -13.75 12.73 -12.11
N LEU A 307 -12.67 12.48 -11.36
CA LEU A 307 -11.32 12.88 -11.78
C LEU A 307 -10.80 12.08 -12.99
N THR A 308 -11.10 10.79 -13.05
CA THR A 308 -10.51 9.85 -14.03
C THR A 308 -11.52 9.18 -14.93
N LYS A 309 -12.77 9.06 -14.50
CA LYS A 309 -13.85 8.39 -15.23
C LYS A 309 -15.07 9.30 -15.28
N LYS A 310 -15.90 9.12 -16.30
CA LYS A 310 -17.21 9.77 -16.33
C LYS A 310 -18.09 9.20 -15.23
N VAL A 311 -18.59 10.06 -14.36
CA VAL A 311 -19.41 9.68 -13.21
C VAL A 311 -20.83 10.18 -13.41
N THR A 312 -21.81 9.32 -13.13
CA THR A 312 -23.22 9.66 -13.19
C THR A 312 -23.70 10.27 -11.88
N VAL A 313 -23.29 9.68 -10.76
CA VAL A 313 -23.63 10.17 -9.41
C VAL A 313 -22.36 10.23 -8.58
N GLY A 314 -22.00 11.41 -8.12
CA GLY A 314 -20.90 11.63 -7.17
C GLY A 314 -21.46 11.83 -5.77
N ILE A 315 -20.95 11.07 -4.81
CA ILE A 315 -21.36 11.18 -3.40
C ILE A 315 -20.12 11.45 -2.56
N CYS A 316 -20.02 12.66 -2.01
CA CYS A 316 -18.98 13.01 -1.04
C CYS A 316 -19.40 12.51 0.34
N GLY A 317 -18.83 11.38 0.75
CA GLY A 317 -19.20 10.76 2.01
C GLY A 317 -18.33 9.59 2.39
N ASP A 318 -18.43 9.23 3.66
CA ASP A 318 -17.81 8.05 4.22
C ASP A 318 -18.44 6.78 3.64
N ALA A 319 -17.61 5.81 3.26
CA ALA A 319 -18.06 4.58 2.61
C ALA A 319 -19.09 3.81 3.44
N LYS A 320 -18.89 3.72 4.76
CA LYS A 320 -19.81 3.02 5.67
C LYS A 320 -21.16 3.71 5.74
N GLN A 321 -21.18 5.01 6.00
CA GLN A 321 -22.43 5.77 6.16
C GLN A 321 -23.23 5.82 4.85
N VAL A 322 -22.55 6.05 3.74
CA VAL A 322 -23.20 6.07 2.43
C VAL A 322 -23.77 4.70 2.06
N ALA A 323 -23.00 3.62 2.28
CA ALA A 323 -23.47 2.27 2.02
C ALA A 323 -24.73 1.92 2.87
N GLN A 324 -24.75 2.29 4.14
CA GLN A 324 -25.92 2.10 5.02
C GLN A 324 -27.16 2.81 4.48
N GLN A 325 -27.02 4.06 4.04
CA GLN A 325 -28.14 4.84 3.53
C GLN A 325 -28.65 4.33 2.19
N ILE A 326 -27.75 3.93 1.30
CA ILE A 326 -28.15 3.29 0.03
C ILE A 326 -28.92 2.02 0.32
N LEU A 327 -28.41 1.17 1.22
CA LEU A 327 -29.06 -0.09 1.59
C LEU A 327 -30.51 0.11 2.08
N GLN A 328 -30.72 1.11 2.91
CA GLN A 328 -32.06 1.45 3.43
C GLN A 328 -33.05 1.86 2.35
N GLN A 329 -32.57 2.42 1.26
CA GLN A 329 -33.38 2.96 0.18
C GLN A 329 -33.51 2.03 -1.03
N LEU A 330 -32.81 0.90 -1.04
CA LEU A 330 -32.96 -0.08 -2.12
C LEU A 330 -34.38 -0.65 -2.14
N ALA A 331 -34.92 -0.76 -3.35
CA ALA A 331 -36.21 -1.43 -3.55
C ALA A 331 -36.13 -2.91 -3.16
N PRO A 332 -37.24 -3.53 -2.72
CA PRO A 332 -37.29 -4.96 -2.49
C PRO A 332 -36.82 -5.73 -3.71
N ALA A 333 -36.08 -6.80 -3.49
CA ALA A 333 -35.57 -7.66 -4.56
C ALA A 333 -36.74 -8.23 -5.37
N ALA A 334 -36.81 -7.86 -6.66
CA ALA A 334 -37.69 -8.55 -7.61
C ALA A 334 -36.97 -9.80 -8.09
N GLY A 335 -37.54 -10.97 -7.83
CA GLY A 335 -37.07 -12.21 -8.43
C GLY A 335 -37.47 -12.26 -9.89
N ASP A 336 -36.54 -12.01 -10.81
CA ASP A 336 -36.76 -12.16 -12.25
C ASP A 336 -35.74 -13.14 -12.86
N ALA A 337 -36.02 -13.60 -14.08
CA ALA A 337 -35.14 -14.53 -14.79
C ALA A 337 -33.74 -13.93 -15.05
N SER A 338 -33.64 -12.65 -15.27
CA SER A 338 -32.41 -11.92 -15.52
C SER A 338 -31.48 -11.94 -14.28
N ARG A 339 -32.04 -11.85 -13.08
CA ARG A 339 -31.30 -11.95 -11.83
C ARG A 339 -30.73 -13.35 -11.63
N GLU A 340 -31.50 -14.40 -11.90
CA GLU A 340 -31.03 -15.77 -11.81
C GLU A 340 -29.93 -16.09 -12.82
N GLU A 341 -30.04 -15.58 -14.05
CA GLU A 341 -28.98 -15.69 -15.06
C GLU A 341 -27.68 -15.03 -14.61
N ARG A 342 -27.79 -13.82 -14.02
CA ARG A 342 -26.63 -13.09 -13.48
C ARG A 342 -25.97 -13.87 -12.35
N LYS A 343 -26.75 -14.38 -11.40
CA LYS A 343 -26.23 -15.22 -10.30
C LYS A 343 -25.46 -16.43 -10.83
N ALA A 344 -26.00 -17.10 -11.83
CA ALA A 344 -25.36 -18.25 -12.47
C ALA A 344 -24.05 -17.85 -13.16
N LEU A 345 -24.05 -16.73 -13.89
CA LEU A 345 -22.86 -16.23 -14.58
C LEU A 345 -21.76 -15.85 -13.59
N VAL A 346 -22.08 -15.16 -12.51
CA VAL A 346 -21.13 -14.80 -11.46
C VAL A 346 -20.50 -16.06 -10.85
N HIS A 347 -21.32 -17.05 -10.52
CA HIS A 347 -20.83 -18.32 -9.97
C HIS A 347 -19.90 -19.04 -10.93
N GLN A 348 -20.29 -19.19 -12.19
CA GLN A 348 -19.49 -19.87 -13.22
C GLN A 348 -18.16 -19.16 -13.48
N THR A 349 -18.20 -17.83 -13.64
CA THR A 349 -17.00 -17.03 -13.93
C THR A 349 -16.02 -17.07 -12.77
N ARG A 350 -16.51 -16.91 -11.55
CA ARG A 350 -15.69 -17.02 -10.33
C ARG A 350 -15.06 -18.41 -10.19
N SER A 351 -15.86 -19.46 -10.32
CA SER A 351 -15.39 -20.85 -10.17
C SER A 351 -14.35 -21.22 -11.23
N ALA A 352 -14.57 -20.84 -12.49
CA ALA A 352 -13.62 -21.09 -13.57
C ALA A 352 -12.28 -20.41 -13.32
N TRP A 353 -12.30 -19.14 -12.87
CA TRP A 353 -11.07 -18.42 -12.56
C TRP A 353 -10.31 -19.02 -11.37
N LEU A 354 -10.99 -19.34 -10.29
CA LEU A 354 -10.36 -19.96 -9.12
C LEU A 354 -9.74 -21.31 -9.47
N GLN A 355 -10.39 -22.09 -10.31
CA GLN A 355 -9.84 -23.35 -10.80
C GLN A 355 -8.61 -23.14 -11.67
N GLN A 356 -8.67 -22.19 -12.60
CA GLN A 356 -7.52 -21.83 -13.43
C GLN A 356 -6.34 -21.36 -12.59
N LEU A 357 -6.58 -20.45 -11.64
CA LEU A 357 -5.56 -19.91 -10.75
C LEU A 357 -4.90 -20.99 -9.90
N SER A 358 -5.65 -22.00 -9.47
CA SER A 358 -5.16 -23.11 -8.64
C SER A 358 -4.31 -24.11 -9.42
N SER A 359 -4.40 -24.14 -10.74
CA SER A 359 -3.73 -25.11 -11.61
C SER A 359 -2.71 -24.52 -12.59
N MET A 360 -2.73 -23.21 -12.78
CA MET A 360 -1.83 -22.52 -13.72
C MET A 360 -0.41 -22.48 -13.18
N ASP A 361 0.52 -23.11 -13.87
CA ASP A 361 1.92 -23.13 -13.48
C ASP A 361 2.71 -21.94 -14.06
N HIS A 362 2.34 -21.53 -15.25
CA HIS A 362 2.96 -20.42 -15.97
C HIS A 362 1.92 -19.47 -16.51
N GLU A 363 2.28 -18.24 -16.75
CA GLU A 363 1.37 -17.22 -17.26
C GLU A 363 0.89 -17.55 -18.69
N ASP A 364 1.73 -18.18 -19.48
CA ASP A 364 1.40 -18.64 -20.83
C ASP A 364 0.46 -19.85 -20.87
N ASP A 365 0.15 -20.45 -19.73
CA ASP A 365 -0.92 -21.43 -19.64
C ASP A 365 -2.32 -20.80 -19.79
N ASP A 366 -2.40 -19.47 -19.75
CA ASP A 366 -3.62 -18.73 -20.09
C ASP A 366 -3.67 -18.47 -21.60
N PRO A 367 -4.63 -19.05 -22.33
CA PRO A 367 -4.73 -18.86 -23.78
C PRO A 367 -5.00 -17.42 -24.23
N GLY A 368 -5.34 -16.53 -23.29
CA GLY A 368 -5.53 -15.09 -23.56
C GLY A 368 -4.26 -14.26 -23.50
N THR A 369 -3.10 -14.85 -23.18
CA THR A 369 -1.83 -14.14 -23.11
C THR A 369 -1.02 -14.35 -24.39
N GLU A 370 -0.90 -13.29 -25.20
CA GLU A 370 -0.18 -13.33 -26.49
C GLU A 370 1.34 -13.12 -26.36
N TRP A 371 1.85 -12.85 -25.15
CA TRP A 371 3.24 -12.45 -24.98
C TRP A 371 4.03 -13.33 -24.05
N ASN A 372 3.90 -14.56 -24.20
CA ASN A 372 4.86 -15.43 -23.55
C ASN A 372 6.25 -15.16 -24.13
N VAL A 373 7.07 -14.56 -23.34
CA VAL A 373 8.39 -14.08 -23.74
C VAL A 373 9.49 -15.09 -23.47
N GLY A 374 9.20 -16.35 -23.49
CA GLY A 374 10.18 -17.43 -23.41
C GLY A 374 10.98 -17.51 -22.12
N ALA A 375 10.58 -16.79 -21.06
CA ALA A 375 11.26 -16.86 -19.77
C ALA A 375 11.17 -18.27 -19.14
N ARG A 376 10.11 -18.99 -19.45
CA ARG A 376 9.92 -20.41 -19.13
C ARG A 376 11.05 -21.30 -19.64
N GLN A 377 11.63 -20.94 -20.78
CA GLN A 377 12.70 -21.73 -21.42
C GLN A 377 14.09 -21.47 -20.82
N ARG A 378 14.26 -20.39 -20.05
CA ARG A 378 15.58 -19.99 -19.53
C ARG A 378 16.05 -20.81 -18.34
N GLU A 379 15.11 -21.21 -17.48
CA GLU A 379 15.39 -21.98 -16.26
C GLU A 379 14.28 -23.02 -16.04
N PRO A 380 14.21 -24.07 -16.89
CA PRO A 380 13.09 -25.00 -16.87
C PRO A 380 12.99 -25.85 -15.59
N ASP A 381 14.09 -25.99 -14.87
CA ASP A 381 14.17 -26.81 -13.65
C ASP A 381 13.78 -26.05 -12.38
N ARG A 382 13.52 -24.73 -12.50
CA ARG A 382 13.13 -23.90 -11.36
C ARG A 382 11.62 -23.64 -11.37
N MET A 383 11.04 -23.53 -10.18
CA MET A 383 9.62 -23.19 -10.06
C MET A 383 9.32 -21.79 -10.59
N SER A 384 8.13 -21.63 -11.14
CA SER A 384 7.61 -20.34 -11.61
C SER A 384 7.10 -19.47 -10.45
N PRO A 385 6.92 -18.17 -10.65
CA PRO A 385 6.27 -17.31 -9.66
C PRO A 385 4.88 -17.80 -9.23
N ARG A 386 4.11 -18.38 -10.14
CA ARG A 386 2.77 -18.89 -9.83
C ARG A 386 2.82 -20.13 -8.95
N GLN A 387 3.72 -21.04 -9.21
CA GLN A 387 3.96 -22.20 -8.34
C GLN A 387 4.39 -21.77 -6.93
N VAL A 388 5.23 -20.73 -6.84
CA VAL A 388 5.65 -20.13 -5.57
C VAL A 388 4.44 -19.57 -4.81
N TRP A 389 3.58 -18.80 -5.45
CA TRP A 389 2.41 -18.21 -4.79
C TRP A 389 1.40 -19.26 -4.34
N ARG A 390 1.20 -20.32 -5.10
CA ARG A 390 0.35 -21.44 -4.66
C ARG A 390 0.90 -22.14 -3.42
N ALA A 391 2.21 -22.34 -3.38
CA ALA A 391 2.88 -22.91 -2.20
C ALA A 391 2.74 -22.00 -0.98
N ILE A 392 2.86 -20.67 -1.16
CA ILE A 392 2.63 -19.68 -0.10
C ILE A 392 1.20 -19.77 0.42
N GLN A 393 0.20 -19.77 -0.44
CA GLN A 393 -1.21 -19.84 -0.04
C GLN A 393 -1.55 -21.09 0.74
N ALA A 394 -0.89 -22.21 0.46
CA ALA A 394 -1.15 -23.47 1.13
C ALA A 394 -0.87 -23.43 2.63
N VAL A 395 0.01 -22.54 3.09
CA VAL A 395 0.46 -22.46 4.49
C VAL A 395 0.20 -21.12 5.16
N LEU A 396 -0.23 -20.12 4.39
CA LEU A 396 -0.47 -18.77 4.94
C LEU A 396 -1.70 -18.79 5.85
N PRO A 397 -1.59 -18.41 7.15
CA PRO A 397 -2.75 -18.35 8.04
C PRO A 397 -3.78 -17.34 7.53
N LYS A 398 -5.06 -17.64 7.73
CA LYS A 398 -6.17 -16.78 7.27
C LYS A 398 -6.18 -15.40 7.91
N GLU A 399 -5.74 -15.32 9.17
CA GLU A 399 -5.68 -14.08 9.94
C GLU A 399 -4.39 -13.28 9.70
N ALA A 400 -3.45 -13.81 8.94
CA ALA A 400 -2.15 -13.17 8.74
C ALA A 400 -2.29 -11.81 8.07
N ILE A 401 -1.50 -10.85 8.54
CA ILE A 401 -1.26 -9.60 7.83
C ILE A 401 -0.09 -9.86 6.87
N ILE A 402 -0.27 -9.51 5.61
CA ILE A 402 0.79 -9.58 4.64
C ILE A 402 1.13 -8.19 4.10
N SER A 403 2.37 -8.00 3.77
CA SER A 403 2.83 -6.87 2.97
C SER A 403 3.44 -7.37 1.67
N THR A 404 3.36 -6.54 0.65
CA THR A 404 3.98 -6.83 -0.64
C THR A 404 4.86 -5.65 -1.06
N ASP A 405 5.56 -5.81 -2.17
CA ASP A 405 6.45 -4.79 -2.72
C ASP A 405 6.12 -4.54 -4.18
N ILE A 406 6.80 -3.59 -4.78
CA ILE A 406 6.77 -3.38 -6.23
C ILE A 406 7.76 -4.34 -6.88
N GLY A 407 7.31 -5.02 -7.92
CA GLY A 407 8.13 -5.94 -8.71
C GLY A 407 7.29 -7.01 -9.41
N ASN A 408 7.92 -7.70 -10.34
CA ASN A 408 7.28 -8.70 -11.18
C ASN A 408 6.68 -9.86 -10.37
N ASN A 409 7.46 -10.41 -9.44
CA ASN A 409 7.03 -11.58 -8.66
C ASN A 409 5.90 -11.25 -7.68
N CYS A 410 5.96 -10.08 -7.03
CA CYS A 410 4.88 -9.60 -6.17
C CYS A 410 3.62 -9.29 -6.99
N ALA A 411 3.77 -8.71 -8.17
CA ALA A 411 2.65 -8.38 -9.05
C ALA A 411 1.93 -9.63 -9.57
N ILE A 412 2.65 -10.66 -9.96
CA ILE A 412 2.04 -11.96 -10.33
C ILE A 412 1.21 -12.51 -9.17
N GLY A 413 1.63 -12.23 -7.94
CA GLY A 413 0.90 -12.62 -6.74
C GLY A 413 -0.39 -11.86 -6.48
N ASN A 414 -0.68 -10.77 -7.18
CA ASN A 414 -1.84 -9.90 -6.85
C ASN A 414 -3.18 -10.63 -6.87
N ALA A 415 -3.34 -11.64 -7.71
CA ALA A 415 -4.58 -12.40 -7.81
C ALA A 415 -4.75 -13.49 -6.74
N TYR A 416 -3.68 -13.87 -6.04
CA TYR A 416 -3.67 -15.03 -5.16
C TYR A 416 -4.16 -14.75 -3.72
N PRO A 417 -3.67 -13.74 -2.99
CA PRO A 417 -4.06 -13.56 -1.61
C PRO A 417 -5.53 -13.14 -1.47
N SER A 418 -6.20 -13.76 -0.53
CA SER A 418 -7.55 -13.37 -0.14
C SER A 418 -7.66 -13.29 1.39
N PHE A 419 -8.58 -12.46 1.87
CA PHE A 419 -8.72 -12.14 3.28
C PHE A 419 -10.19 -12.15 3.68
N GLU A 420 -10.47 -12.41 4.95
CA GLU A 420 -11.83 -12.33 5.49
C GLU A 420 -12.10 -10.99 6.19
N GLN A 421 -11.05 -10.24 6.51
CA GLN A 421 -11.12 -8.98 7.22
C GLN A 421 -10.25 -7.93 6.55
N GLY A 422 -10.57 -6.66 6.77
CA GLY A 422 -9.76 -5.53 6.34
C GLY A 422 -8.48 -5.35 7.15
N ARG A 423 -7.59 -4.49 6.66
CA ARG A 423 -6.30 -4.17 7.28
C ARG A 423 -5.32 -5.35 7.35
N LYS A 424 -5.45 -6.26 6.42
CA LYS A 424 -4.62 -7.46 6.33
C LYS A 424 -3.68 -7.46 5.12
N TYR A 425 -3.87 -6.55 4.18
CA TYR A 425 -3.08 -6.49 2.95
C TYR A 425 -2.43 -5.12 2.80
N LEU A 426 -1.13 -5.06 3.01
CA LEU A 426 -0.34 -3.84 2.87
C LEU A 426 0.43 -3.88 1.56
N ALA A 427 0.44 -2.78 0.85
CA ALA A 427 1.11 -2.69 -0.44
C ALA A 427 1.65 -1.27 -0.65
N PRO A 428 2.64 -1.10 -1.54
CA PRO A 428 3.20 0.23 -1.79
C PRO A 428 2.20 1.26 -2.30
N GLY A 429 1.09 0.81 -2.89
CA GLY A 429 0.06 1.68 -3.42
C GLY A 429 0.47 2.40 -4.69
N MET A 430 -0.20 3.52 -4.98
CA MET A 430 -0.08 4.20 -6.26
C MET A 430 1.19 5.05 -6.40
N PHE A 431 1.86 5.39 -5.30
CA PHE A 431 3.19 5.98 -5.42
C PHE A 431 4.23 4.94 -5.83
N GLY A 432 4.06 3.71 -5.39
CA GLY A 432 4.78 2.54 -5.89
C GLY A 432 6.28 2.53 -5.62
N PRO A 433 6.79 2.87 -4.42
CA PRO A 433 8.21 2.74 -4.14
C PRO A 433 8.61 1.27 -4.01
N CYS A 434 9.76 0.90 -4.55
CA CYS A 434 10.43 -0.34 -4.18
C CYS A 434 11.01 -0.23 -2.77
N GLY A 435 11.03 -1.35 -2.04
CA GLY A 435 11.58 -1.41 -0.67
C GLY A 435 10.53 -1.27 0.43
N TYR A 436 9.26 -1.28 0.11
CA TYR A 436 8.14 -1.13 1.05
C TYR A 436 7.83 -2.40 1.86
N GLY A 437 7.88 -3.57 1.22
CA GLY A 437 7.36 -4.82 1.81
C GLY A 437 8.01 -5.21 3.13
N PHE A 438 9.30 -5.00 3.27
CA PHE A 438 10.02 -5.32 4.49
C PHE A 438 9.73 -4.33 5.64
N PRO A 439 10.00 -3.03 5.52
CA PRO A 439 9.74 -2.13 6.64
C PRO A 439 8.26 -2.09 7.05
N SER A 440 7.33 -2.11 6.10
CA SER A 440 5.90 -2.06 6.41
C SER A 440 5.43 -3.25 7.25
N ILE A 441 5.96 -4.45 6.99
CA ILE A 441 5.56 -5.63 7.77
C ILE A 441 6.11 -5.57 9.20
N VAL A 442 7.27 -4.97 9.40
CA VAL A 442 7.80 -4.71 10.75
C VAL A 442 6.85 -3.77 11.51
N GLY A 443 6.43 -2.69 10.87
CA GLY A 443 5.45 -1.76 11.45
C GLY A 443 4.12 -2.43 11.79
N ALA A 444 3.62 -3.28 10.91
CA ALA A 444 2.39 -4.06 11.16
C ALA A 444 2.52 -4.96 12.39
N LYS A 445 3.65 -5.64 12.56
CA LYS A 445 3.89 -6.51 13.72
C LYS A 445 4.00 -5.72 15.02
N ILE A 446 4.60 -4.54 14.98
CA ILE A 446 4.62 -3.63 16.13
C ILE A 446 3.20 -3.30 16.57
N GLY A 447 2.32 -3.01 15.62
CA GLY A 447 0.92 -2.66 15.90
C GLY A 447 0.03 -3.84 16.28
N CYS A 448 0.33 -5.02 15.76
CA CYS A 448 -0.46 -6.24 15.92
C CYS A 448 0.43 -7.40 16.39
N PRO A 449 0.98 -7.36 17.60
CA PRO A 449 2.02 -8.30 18.03
C PRO A 449 1.56 -9.76 18.12
N ASP A 450 0.27 -10.00 18.27
CA ASP A 450 -0.29 -11.35 18.41
C ASP A 450 -0.79 -11.95 17.10
N VAL A 451 -0.67 -11.21 16.00
CA VAL A 451 -1.12 -11.64 14.67
C VAL A 451 0.10 -12.09 13.85
N PRO A 452 0.04 -13.25 13.17
CA PRO A 452 1.13 -13.62 12.27
C PRO A 452 1.25 -12.62 11.12
N VAL A 453 2.49 -12.28 10.77
CA VAL A 453 2.77 -11.35 9.68
C VAL A 453 3.77 -11.98 8.72
N VAL A 454 3.59 -11.73 7.42
CA VAL A 454 4.51 -12.18 6.37
C VAL A 454 4.71 -11.06 5.35
N GLY A 455 5.95 -10.66 5.16
CA GLY A 455 6.32 -9.70 4.11
C GLY A 455 6.84 -10.43 2.87
N PHE A 456 6.61 -9.82 1.70
CA PHE A 456 7.05 -10.32 0.41
C PHE A 456 7.76 -9.22 -0.36
N ALA A 457 8.89 -9.56 -0.96
CA ALA A 457 9.61 -8.65 -1.85
C ALA A 457 10.42 -9.43 -2.90
N GLY A 458 10.53 -8.90 -4.10
CA GLY A 458 11.55 -9.33 -5.05
C GLY A 458 12.95 -8.99 -4.52
N ASP A 459 13.97 -9.64 -5.03
CA ASP A 459 15.35 -9.43 -4.57
C ASP A 459 15.85 -8.00 -4.83
N GLY A 460 15.48 -7.39 -5.94
CA GLY A 460 15.81 -6.00 -6.21
C GLY A 460 15.18 -5.03 -5.21
N ALA A 461 13.90 -5.15 -4.97
CA ALA A 461 13.17 -4.32 -4.01
C ALA A 461 13.68 -4.54 -2.58
N PHE A 462 13.91 -5.79 -2.20
CA PHE A 462 14.46 -6.11 -0.88
C PHE A 462 15.84 -5.47 -0.68
N GLY A 463 16.68 -5.48 -1.70
CA GLY A 463 18.00 -4.86 -1.66
C GLY A 463 17.98 -3.36 -1.33
N ILE A 464 16.90 -2.66 -1.62
CA ILE A 464 16.76 -1.24 -1.31
C ILE A 464 16.58 -0.99 0.19
N SER A 465 15.85 -1.86 0.90
CA SER A 465 15.54 -1.72 2.32
C SER A 465 16.22 -2.75 3.23
N MET A 466 17.06 -3.61 2.68
CA MET A 466 17.68 -4.71 3.42
C MET A 466 18.54 -4.27 4.61
N ASN A 467 19.02 -3.02 4.61
CA ASN A 467 19.77 -2.46 5.73
C ASN A 467 18.99 -2.47 7.04
N GLU A 468 17.66 -2.56 6.98
CA GLU A 468 16.82 -2.67 8.19
C GLU A 468 17.03 -4.00 8.94
N MET A 469 17.66 -5.00 8.32
CA MET A 469 18.11 -6.19 9.03
C MET A 469 19.09 -5.88 10.16
N THR A 470 19.80 -4.75 10.09
CA THR A 470 20.72 -4.30 11.14
C THR A 470 20.02 -3.80 12.39
N SER A 471 18.75 -3.40 12.29
CA SER A 471 17.99 -2.84 13.42
C SER A 471 17.05 -3.84 14.08
N ILE A 472 16.38 -4.68 13.31
CA ILE A 472 15.29 -5.55 13.80
C ILE A 472 15.76 -6.71 14.67
N GLY A 473 17.05 -7.07 14.65
CA GLY A 473 17.63 -8.09 15.51
C GLY A 473 17.91 -7.65 16.94
N ARG A 474 17.69 -6.37 17.26
CA ARG A 474 17.90 -5.84 18.59
C ARG A 474 16.83 -6.31 19.57
N GLU A 475 17.19 -6.38 20.86
CA GLU A 475 16.23 -6.69 21.92
C GLU A 475 15.01 -5.74 21.88
N GLY A 476 13.84 -6.31 22.09
CA GLY A 476 12.59 -5.54 22.11
C GLY A 476 11.98 -5.23 20.75
N TRP A 477 12.64 -5.65 19.64
CA TRP A 477 12.04 -5.58 18.32
C TRP A 477 11.16 -6.81 18.06
N PRO A 478 10.07 -6.66 17.28
CA PRO A 478 9.16 -7.77 17.02
C PRO A 478 9.79 -8.80 16.08
N ALA A 479 9.34 -10.04 16.19
CA ALA A 479 9.68 -11.09 15.23
C ALA A 479 8.75 -11.04 14.02
N ILE A 480 9.32 -11.17 12.83
CA ILE A 480 8.59 -11.20 11.56
C ILE A 480 9.01 -12.41 10.73
N THR A 481 8.27 -12.66 9.65
CA THR A 481 8.66 -13.56 8.57
C THR A 481 8.73 -12.77 7.28
N MET A 482 9.82 -12.88 6.56
CA MET A 482 10.03 -12.21 5.28
C MET A 482 10.35 -13.23 4.19
N VAL A 483 9.66 -13.14 3.06
CA VAL A 483 9.88 -13.97 1.87
C VAL A 483 10.52 -13.11 0.79
N ILE A 484 11.66 -13.55 0.27
CA ILE A 484 12.43 -12.83 -0.75
C ILE A 484 12.44 -13.68 -2.02
N PHE A 485 11.83 -13.16 -3.09
CA PHE A 485 11.85 -13.80 -4.41
C PHE A 485 13.20 -13.52 -5.09
N ARG A 486 14.01 -14.54 -5.21
CA ARG A 486 15.37 -14.42 -5.73
C ARG A 486 15.48 -15.00 -7.13
N ASN A 487 15.51 -14.14 -8.13
CA ASN A 487 15.75 -14.51 -9.53
C ASN A 487 16.69 -13.54 -10.26
N TYR A 488 17.39 -12.67 -9.50
CA TYR A 488 18.50 -11.84 -9.95
C TYR A 488 18.15 -10.85 -11.08
N GLN A 489 16.94 -10.32 -11.08
CA GLN A 489 16.52 -9.39 -12.12
C GLN A 489 15.53 -8.33 -11.61
N TRP A 490 15.51 -7.20 -12.28
CA TRP A 490 14.40 -6.26 -12.27
C TRP A 490 13.37 -6.74 -13.29
N GLY A 491 12.51 -7.67 -12.92
CA GLY A 491 11.66 -8.40 -13.85
C GLY A 491 10.67 -7.54 -14.61
N ALA A 492 10.05 -6.57 -13.96
CA ALA A 492 9.10 -5.66 -14.60
C ALA A 492 9.78 -4.83 -15.70
N GLU A 493 10.97 -4.34 -15.46
CA GLU A 493 11.73 -3.54 -16.43
C GLU A 493 12.32 -4.43 -17.53
N LYS A 494 12.76 -5.63 -17.19
CA LYS A 494 13.23 -6.62 -18.17
C LYS A 494 12.14 -6.97 -19.17
N ARG A 495 10.91 -7.14 -18.71
CA ARG A 495 9.76 -7.37 -19.57
C ARG A 495 9.52 -6.22 -20.55
N ASN A 496 9.59 -4.98 -20.09
CA ASN A 496 9.46 -3.81 -20.96
C ASN A 496 10.56 -3.81 -22.03
N THR A 497 11.78 -4.16 -21.64
CA THR A 497 12.92 -4.29 -22.55
C THR A 497 12.66 -5.37 -23.61
N THR A 498 12.10 -6.50 -23.22
CA THR A 498 11.75 -7.57 -24.15
C THR A 498 10.67 -7.14 -25.14
N LEU A 499 9.63 -6.43 -24.67
CA LEU A 499 8.52 -5.99 -25.51
C LEU A 499 8.88 -4.87 -26.48
N TRP A 500 9.68 -3.90 -26.03
CA TRP A 500 9.84 -2.64 -26.74
C TRP A 500 11.24 -2.38 -27.29
N TYR A 501 12.27 -3.05 -26.73
CA TYR A 501 13.67 -2.74 -27.01
C TYR A 501 14.51 -3.95 -27.40
N ASP A 502 13.91 -4.95 -28.04
CA ASP A 502 14.58 -6.12 -28.64
C ASP A 502 15.57 -6.83 -27.68
N ASN A 503 15.21 -7.00 -26.42
CA ASN A 503 16.05 -7.64 -25.39
C ASN A 503 17.39 -6.93 -25.13
N ASN A 504 17.48 -5.64 -25.39
CA ASN A 504 18.66 -4.87 -25.03
C ASN A 504 18.63 -4.56 -23.54
N PHE A 505 19.10 -5.49 -22.71
CA PHE A 505 19.03 -5.43 -21.26
C PHE A 505 20.08 -4.46 -20.69
N VAL A 506 19.60 -3.32 -20.16
CA VAL A 506 20.43 -2.31 -19.52
C VAL A 506 19.98 -2.15 -18.07
N GLY A 507 20.85 -2.54 -17.13
CA GLY A 507 20.55 -2.41 -15.70
C GLY A 507 19.45 -3.33 -15.16
N THR A 508 19.04 -4.33 -15.92
CA THR A 508 17.95 -5.25 -15.54
C THR A 508 18.43 -6.48 -14.77
N GLU A 509 19.72 -6.79 -14.83
CA GLU A 509 20.29 -7.97 -14.17
C GLU A 509 20.91 -7.58 -12.82
N LEU A 510 20.65 -8.38 -11.80
CA LEU A 510 21.22 -8.22 -10.47
C LEU A 510 22.37 -9.20 -10.25
N ASN A 511 23.12 -9.02 -9.15
CA ASN A 511 24.25 -9.87 -8.80
C ASN A 511 23.79 -11.30 -8.48
N PRO A 512 24.14 -12.32 -9.28
CA PRO A 512 23.71 -13.69 -9.07
C PRO A 512 24.38 -14.38 -7.90
N ASN A 513 25.44 -13.81 -7.34
CA ASN A 513 26.22 -14.39 -6.23
C ASN A 513 25.76 -13.93 -4.85
N LEU A 514 24.77 -13.02 -4.79
CA LEU A 514 24.25 -12.51 -3.54
C LEU A 514 23.23 -13.49 -2.93
N SER A 515 23.37 -13.77 -1.62
CA SER A 515 22.36 -14.48 -0.85
C SER A 515 21.88 -13.63 0.31
N TYR A 516 20.61 -13.26 0.29
CA TYR A 516 19.99 -12.47 1.37
C TYR A 516 19.82 -13.31 2.64
N ALA A 517 19.62 -14.61 2.52
CA ALA A 517 19.57 -15.52 3.67
C ALA A 517 20.90 -15.52 4.44
N LYS A 518 22.03 -15.52 3.73
CA LYS A 518 23.35 -15.40 4.36
C LYS A 518 23.58 -14.04 5.00
N VAL A 519 23.08 -12.97 4.40
CA VAL A 519 23.14 -11.63 5.00
C VAL A 519 22.32 -11.59 6.29
N ALA A 520 21.13 -12.19 6.30
CA ALA A 520 20.30 -12.31 7.50
C ALA A 520 21.05 -13.04 8.63
N ASP A 521 21.71 -14.15 8.33
CA ASP A 521 22.55 -14.86 9.30
C ASP A 521 23.67 -13.97 9.84
N GLY A 522 24.30 -13.19 8.97
CA GLY A 522 25.33 -12.22 9.35
C GLY A 522 24.83 -11.09 10.24
N CYS A 523 23.54 -10.78 10.19
CA CYS A 523 22.87 -9.81 11.06
C CYS A 523 22.33 -10.43 12.36
N GLY A 524 22.61 -11.70 12.63
CA GLY A 524 22.10 -12.41 13.81
C GLY A 524 20.63 -12.84 13.69
N LEU A 525 20.10 -12.86 12.47
CA LEU A 525 18.75 -13.31 12.15
C LEU A 525 18.83 -14.72 11.53
N LYS A 526 17.67 -15.32 11.27
CA LYS A 526 17.62 -16.65 10.65
C LYS A 526 17.34 -16.52 9.15
N GLY A 527 18.23 -17.08 8.33
CA GLY A 527 18.07 -17.17 6.89
C GLY A 527 17.90 -18.62 6.43
N VAL A 528 16.97 -18.83 5.48
CA VAL A 528 16.71 -20.14 4.85
C VAL A 528 16.60 -19.92 3.35
N THR A 529 17.22 -20.80 2.55
CA THR A 529 17.11 -20.78 1.09
C THR A 529 16.36 -22.02 0.63
N VAL A 530 15.34 -21.85 -0.21
CA VAL A 530 14.51 -22.93 -0.76
C VAL A 530 14.35 -22.76 -2.27
N ASP A 531 14.19 -23.88 -2.98
CA ASP A 531 14.12 -23.89 -4.45
C ASP A 531 13.01 -24.82 -5.01
N THR A 532 12.20 -25.44 -4.14
CA THR A 532 11.06 -26.28 -4.53
C THR A 532 9.79 -25.86 -3.80
N PRO A 533 8.60 -26.13 -4.37
CA PRO A 533 7.35 -25.84 -3.67
C PRO A 533 7.23 -26.54 -2.31
N ALA A 534 7.65 -27.80 -2.21
CA ALA A 534 7.61 -28.56 -0.95
C ALA A 534 8.53 -27.96 0.11
N ALA A 535 9.77 -27.62 -0.27
CA ALA A 535 10.73 -26.97 0.64
C ALA A 535 10.23 -25.59 1.08
N LEU A 536 9.58 -24.83 0.20
CA LEU A 536 8.98 -23.55 0.51
C LEU A 536 7.84 -23.68 1.52
N THR A 537 6.90 -24.59 1.31
CA THR A 537 5.77 -24.79 2.25
C THR A 537 6.27 -25.19 3.62
N GLU A 538 7.23 -26.09 3.71
CA GLU A 538 7.84 -26.51 4.97
C GLU A 538 8.56 -25.35 5.67
N ALA A 539 9.42 -24.63 4.96
CA ALA A 539 10.18 -23.52 5.52
C ALA A 539 9.29 -22.36 5.96
N LEU A 540 8.27 -22.02 5.18
CA LEU A 540 7.36 -20.93 5.51
C LEU A 540 6.47 -21.27 6.71
N ALA A 541 5.93 -22.49 6.76
CA ALA A 541 5.16 -22.96 7.91
C ALA A 541 5.99 -22.92 9.19
N LYS A 542 7.23 -23.40 9.13
CA LYS A 542 8.16 -23.33 10.27
C LYS A 542 8.50 -21.88 10.66
N ALA A 543 8.74 -21.01 9.69
CA ALA A 543 9.04 -19.61 9.94
C ALA A 543 7.89 -18.89 10.66
N ILE A 544 6.65 -19.18 10.28
CA ILE A 544 5.46 -18.61 10.92
C ILE A 544 5.30 -19.15 12.34
N GLU A 545 5.54 -20.43 12.56
CA GLU A 545 5.56 -21.03 13.90
C GLU A 545 6.65 -20.42 14.77
N ASP A 546 7.86 -20.27 14.23
CA ASP A 546 9.00 -19.65 14.93
C ASP A 546 8.74 -18.19 15.27
N GLN A 547 7.98 -17.47 14.44
CA GLN A 547 7.61 -16.08 14.70
C GLN A 547 6.84 -15.95 16.01
N ALA A 548 5.91 -16.86 16.31
CA ALA A 548 5.19 -16.89 17.56
C ALA A 548 6.10 -17.11 18.78
N LYS A 549 7.29 -17.66 18.56
CA LYS A 549 8.33 -17.87 19.58
C LYS A 549 9.34 -16.72 19.66
N GLY A 550 9.13 -15.65 18.91
CA GLY A 550 10.03 -14.51 18.88
C GLY A 550 11.21 -14.63 17.91
N ILE A 551 11.15 -15.54 16.94
CA ILE A 551 12.21 -15.77 15.96
C ILE A 551 11.83 -15.19 14.62
N THR A 552 12.65 -14.27 14.12
CA THR A 552 12.52 -13.69 12.77
C THR A 552 13.24 -14.60 11.75
N THR A 553 12.54 -14.92 10.66
CA THR A 553 13.08 -15.73 9.56
C THR A 553 12.97 -15.01 8.22
N PHE A 554 14.04 -15.03 7.45
CA PHE A 554 14.10 -14.60 6.05
C PHE A 554 14.15 -15.85 5.17
N VAL A 555 13.08 -16.08 4.41
CA VAL A 555 12.97 -17.21 3.50
C VAL A 555 13.31 -16.72 2.10
N GLU A 556 14.48 -17.12 1.61
CA GLU A 556 14.94 -16.79 0.27
C GLU A 556 14.48 -17.88 -0.69
N VAL A 557 13.65 -17.51 -1.65
CA VAL A 557 13.01 -18.41 -2.61
C VAL A 557 13.70 -18.27 -3.96
N VAL A 558 14.38 -19.33 -4.39
CA VAL A 558 15.00 -19.37 -5.71
C VAL A 558 13.97 -19.83 -6.72
N LEU A 559 13.66 -18.96 -7.69
CA LEU A 559 12.67 -19.23 -8.73
C LEU A 559 13.22 -18.82 -10.10
N ASN A 560 12.47 -19.16 -11.16
CA ASN A 560 12.87 -18.84 -12.52
C ASN A 560 12.67 -17.34 -12.84
N GLN A 561 13.15 -16.92 -14.00
CA GLN A 561 13.07 -15.54 -14.49
C GLN A 561 11.82 -15.28 -15.34
N GLU A 562 10.73 -15.95 -15.07
CA GLU A 562 9.47 -15.72 -15.79
C GLU A 562 9.01 -14.27 -15.61
N LEU A 563 8.56 -13.68 -16.72
CA LEU A 563 8.06 -12.31 -16.78
C LEU A 563 6.53 -12.34 -16.78
N GLY A 564 5.92 -11.52 -15.94
CA GLY A 564 4.48 -11.40 -15.89
C GLY A 564 3.90 -10.54 -17.02
N GLU A 565 2.60 -10.30 -16.96
CA GLU A 565 1.87 -9.49 -17.93
C GLU A 565 2.41 -8.05 -17.97
N PRO A 566 2.56 -7.40 -19.14
CA PRO A 566 2.99 -6.02 -19.23
C PRO A 566 1.91 -5.05 -18.72
N PHE A 567 2.34 -4.01 -18.03
CA PHE A 567 1.40 -3.08 -17.40
C PHE A 567 1.24 -1.72 -18.11
N ARG A 568 2.20 -1.29 -18.91
CA ARG A 568 2.17 0.03 -19.55
C ARG A 568 2.26 -0.04 -21.06
N ARG A 569 1.31 -0.72 -21.69
CA ARG A 569 1.26 -0.84 -23.15
C ARG A 569 1.01 0.48 -23.86
N ASP A 570 0.23 1.35 -23.26
CA ASP A 570 -0.15 2.65 -23.80
C ASP A 570 0.94 3.72 -23.64
N ALA A 571 1.81 3.57 -22.64
CA ALA A 571 2.81 4.56 -22.28
C ALA A 571 4.17 4.32 -22.96
N MET A 572 4.40 3.14 -23.51
CA MET A 572 5.69 2.76 -24.12
C MET A 572 5.50 2.38 -25.58
N LYS A 573 6.44 2.76 -26.40
CA LYS A 573 6.43 2.50 -27.85
C LYS A 573 7.80 1.99 -28.31
N LYS A 574 7.80 1.24 -29.41
CA LYS A 574 9.06 0.88 -30.05
C LYS A 574 9.83 2.13 -30.46
N PRO A 575 11.17 2.08 -30.40
CA PRO A 575 11.99 3.20 -30.85
C PRO A 575 11.66 3.59 -32.29
N VAL A 576 11.56 4.90 -32.52
CA VAL A 576 11.33 5.44 -33.87
C VAL A 576 12.68 5.55 -34.56
N ALA A 577 12.80 5.01 -35.76
CA ALA A 577 13.95 5.21 -36.60
C ALA A 577 13.80 6.52 -37.40
N VAL A 578 14.82 7.35 -37.35
CA VAL A 578 14.89 8.61 -38.11
C VAL A 578 15.93 8.44 -39.22
N ALA A 579 15.55 8.75 -40.46
CA ALA A 579 16.45 8.65 -41.59
C ALA A 579 17.73 9.49 -41.37
N GLY A 580 18.88 8.88 -41.62
CA GLY A 580 20.19 9.52 -41.46
C GLY A 580 20.76 9.45 -40.03
N ILE A 581 20.03 8.83 -39.09
CA ILE A 581 20.53 8.57 -37.74
C ILE A 581 20.62 7.07 -37.53
N ASP A 582 21.84 6.55 -37.41
CA ASP A 582 22.07 5.16 -37.02
C ASP A 582 22.45 5.09 -35.56
N ARG A 583 21.63 4.41 -34.74
CA ARG A 583 21.89 4.22 -33.32
C ARG A 583 23.15 3.42 -33.03
N ALA A 584 23.60 2.58 -33.97
CA ALA A 584 24.86 1.87 -33.89
C ALA A 584 26.06 2.81 -33.88
N ASP A 585 25.94 3.98 -34.51
CA ASP A 585 27.00 4.97 -34.65
C ASP A 585 27.03 6.03 -33.54
N MET A 586 26.21 5.87 -32.50
CA MET A 586 26.16 6.82 -31.37
C MET A 586 27.38 6.76 -30.44
N ARG A 587 28.31 5.85 -30.69
CA ARG A 587 29.58 5.85 -29.93
C ARG A 587 30.38 7.09 -30.29
N THR A 588 30.51 7.99 -29.35
CA THR A 588 31.53 9.04 -29.45
C THR A 588 32.89 8.38 -29.60
N GLN A 589 33.60 8.70 -30.67
CA GLN A 589 35.00 8.30 -30.77
C GLN A 589 35.72 8.87 -29.55
N ARG A 590 36.35 8.00 -28.76
CA ARG A 590 37.24 8.46 -27.71
C ARG A 590 38.33 9.29 -28.38
N ARG A 591 38.38 10.58 -28.11
CA ARG A 591 39.47 11.44 -28.54
C ARG A 591 40.76 11.05 -27.81
#